data_300ee11f5dfdb1b80ebda51cc2e8d287
#
_entry.id   300ee11f5dfdb1b80ebda51cc2e8d287
#
_cell.length_a   1.000
_cell.length_b   1.000
_cell.length_c   1.000
_cell.angle_alpha   90.00
_cell.angle_beta   90.00
_cell.angle_gamma   90.00
#
_symmetry.space_group_name_H-M   'P 1'
#
loop_
_entity.id
_entity.type
_entity.pdbx_description
1 polymer ?
#
loop_
_entity_poly.entity_id
_entity_poly.type
_entity_poly.pdbx_seq_one_letter_code
_entity_poly.pdbx_strand_id
1 'polypeptide(L)'
;DLDYVDARDGETVTRRWTSGQPGDFRKGWMPPHPTLFVRREVYEQHGLFNLSLRSAADYELMLRFFHFRGAELAYLPRVTVKMRAGGQSNASLANRLKANAEDAEAWRLNGARPPALLRLRKPLRKLGQFAGR
;
A
#
# COMPACT_ATOMS: atom_id res chain seq x y z
N ASP A 1 -9.30 -6.20 -4.02
CA ASP A 1 -9.43 -4.84 -4.58
C ASP A 1 -10.19 -3.92 -3.64
N LEU A 2 -10.10 -2.60 -3.87
CA LEU A 2 -10.68 -1.57 -3.03
C LEU A 2 -11.39 -0.52 -3.89
N ASP A 3 -12.62 -0.17 -3.52
CA ASP A 3 -13.34 0.97 -4.07
C ASP A 3 -13.26 2.16 -3.10
N TYR A 4 -12.85 3.32 -3.62
CA TYR A 4 -13.05 4.60 -2.95
C TYR A 4 -14.45 5.10 -3.27
N VAL A 5 -15.21 5.42 -2.25
CA VAL A 5 -16.58 5.90 -2.36
C VAL A 5 -16.72 7.34 -1.90
N ASP A 6 -17.73 8.03 -2.39
CA ASP A 6 -18.07 9.39 -1.93
C ASP A 6 -18.34 9.36 -0.42
N ALA A 7 -17.78 10.34 0.29
CA ALA A 7 -17.91 10.42 1.74
C ALA A 7 -19.34 10.74 2.19
N ARG A 8 -20.17 11.33 1.32
CA ARG A 8 -21.53 11.76 1.62
C ARG A 8 -22.53 10.60 1.63
N ASP A 9 -22.45 9.69 0.64
CA ASP A 9 -23.38 8.58 0.51
C ASP A 9 -22.74 7.22 0.90
N GLY A 10 -21.41 7.11 0.84
CA GLY A 10 -20.70 5.86 1.14
C GLY A 10 -20.87 4.77 0.07
N GLU A 11 -21.48 5.06 -1.06
CA GLU A 11 -21.84 4.10 -2.11
C GLU A 11 -21.29 4.46 -3.49
N THR A 12 -21.37 5.73 -3.89
CA THR A 12 -20.92 6.17 -5.21
C THR A 12 -19.42 5.96 -5.36
N VAL A 13 -19.04 5.05 -6.25
CA VAL A 13 -17.62 4.73 -6.51
C VAL A 13 -16.96 5.89 -7.26
N THR A 14 -15.99 6.53 -6.63
CA THR A 14 -15.22 7.64 -7.20
C THR A 14 -13.92 7.18 -7.85
N ARG A 15 -13.34 6.09 -7.35
CA ARG A 15 -12.11 5.49 -7.86
C ARG A 15 -12.01 4.03 -7.45
N ARG A 16 -11.51 3.16 -8.34
CA ARG A 16 -11.18 1.78 -8.02
C ARG A 16 -9.67 1.58 -7.95
N TRP A 17 -9.19 0.89 -6.91
CA TRP A 17 -7.84 0.41 -6.84
C TRP A 17 -7.82 -1.10 -7.03
N THR A 18 -7.50 -1.53 -8.25
CA THR A 18 -7.26 -2.93 -8.60
C THR A 18 -5.81 -3.27 -8.29
N SER A 19 -5.60 -4.20 -7.40
CA SER A 19 -4.28 -4.69 -7.01
C SER A 19 -3.59 -5.42 -8.17
N GLY A 20 -4.36 -6.25 -8.87
CA GLY A 20 -3.83 -7.18 -9.87
C GLY A 20 -2.99 -8.28 -9.24
N GLN A 21 -2.39 -9.10 -10.09
CA GLN A 21 -1.47 -10.13 -9.65
C GLN A 21 -0.29 -9.56 -8.85
N PRO A 22 0.26 -10.33 -7.90
CA PRO A 22 1.43 -9.92 -7.13
C PRO A 22 2.56 -9.41 -8.01
N GLY A 23 3.09 -8.25 -7.68
CA GLY A 23 4.11 -7.54 -8.45
C GLY A 23 5.34 -7.20 -7.64
N ASP A 24 6.25 -6.46 -8.26
CA ASP A 24 7.52 -6.08 -7.66
C ASP A 24 7.42 -4.74 -6.92
N PHE A 25 7.71 -4.73 -5.63
CA PHE A 25 7.78 -3.54 -4.79
C PHE A 25 8.81 -2.53 -5.30
N ARG A 26 9.91 -2.97 -5.91
CA ARG A 26 10.91 -2.10 -6.55
C ARG A 26 10.33 -1.29 -7.70
N LYS A 27 9.30 -1.81 -8.34
CA LYS A 27 8.55 -1.15 -9.41
C LYS A 27 7.37 -0.33 -8.90
N GLY A 28 7.26 -0.15 -7.58
CA GLY A 28 6.20 0.61 -6.93
C GLY A 28 4.87 -0.11 -6.81
N TRP A 29 4.83 -1.44 -7.02
CA TRP A 29 3.64 -2.23 -6.74
C TRP A 29 3.47 -2.42 -5.23
N MET A 30 2.23 -2.36 -4.77
CA MET A 30 1.79 -2.81 -3.46
C MET A 30 0.27 -3.06 -3.50
N PRO A 31 -0.26 -4.05 -2.76
CA PRO A 31 -1.70 -4.20 -2.63
C PRO A 31 -2.28 -3.09 -1.75
N PRO A 32 -3.57 -2.77 -1.88
CA PRO A 32 -4.24 -1.86 -0.95
C PRO A 32 -4.30 -2.51 0.44
N HIS A 33 -3.62 -1.92 1.42
CA HIS A 33 -3.49 -2.48 2.78
C HIS A 33 -4.83 -2.91 3.40
N PRO A 34 -5.94 -2.13 3.32
CA PRO A 34 -7.20 -2.54 3.92
C PRO A 34 -7.80 -3.84 3.37
N THR A 35 -7.35 -4.29 2.19
CA THR A 35 -7.82 -5.53 1.56
C THR A 35 -6.88 -6.70 1.75
N LEU A 36 -5.81 -6.53 2.53
CA LEU A 36 -4.83 -7.55 2.78
C LEU A 36 -5.24 -8.41 3.98
N PHE A 37 -5.51 -9.69 3.74
CA PHE A 37 -5.74 -10.69 4.77
C PHE A 37 -4.46 -11.50 4.94
N VAL A 38 -3.92 -11.50 6.15
CA VAL A 38 -2.65 -12.16 6.48
C VAL A 38 -2.91 -13.27 7.49
N ARG A 39 -2.36 -14.45 7.24
CA ARG A 39 -2.42 -15.55 8.20
C ARG A 39 -1.64 -15.18 9.47
N ARG A 40 -2.11 -15.64 10.61
CA ARG A 40 -1.48 -15.39 11.92
C ARG A 40 -0.01 -15.83 11.93
N GLU A 41 0.28 -16.97 11.35
CA GLU A 41 1.62 -17.56 11.33
C GLU A 41 2.64 -16.65 10.64
N VAL A 42 2.23 -15.85 9.65
CA VAL A 42 3.11 -14.87 9.00
C VAL A 42 3.54 -13.76 9.96
N TYR A 43 2.62 -13.30 10.81
CA TYR A 43 2.95 -12.35 11.88
C TYR A 43 3.84 -12.97 12.95
N GLU A 44 3.58 -14.21 13.35
CA GLU A 44 4.38 -14.94 14.34
C GLU A 44 5.80 -15.16 13.85
N GLN A 45 5.98 -15.47 12.58
CA GLN A 45 7.31 -15.69 11.97
C GLN A 45 8.07 -14.41 11.65
N HIS A 46 7.37 -13.36 11.24
CA HIS A 46 8.01 -12.17 10.66
C HIS A 46 7.76 -10.89 11.46
N GLY A 47 7.05 -10.96 12.57
CA GLY A 47 6.81 -9.86 13.50
C GLY A 47 5.62 -8.97 13.12
N LEU A 48 5.28 -8.07 14.03
CA LEU A 48 4.15 -7.17 13.94
C LEU A 48 4.51 -5.85 13.22
N PHE A 49 3.58 -4.88 13.24
CA PHE A 49 3.81 -3.54 12.72
C PHE A 49 4.97 -2.83 13.41
N ASN A 50 5.79 -2.14 12.63
CA ASN A 50 6.84 -1.27 13.17
C ASN A 50 6.24 0.07 13.58
N LEU A 51 6.10 0.30 14.88
CA LEU A 51 5.46 1.49 15.44
C LEU A 51 6.33 2.75 15.37
N SER A 52 7.58 2.66 14.94
CA SER A 52 8.42 3.84 14.69
C SER A 52 8.00 4.61 13.43
N LEU A 53 7.26 3.97 12.52
CA LEU A 53 6.72 4.56 11.31
C LEU A 53 5.26 4.97 11.54
N ARG A 54 4.92 6.22 11.22
CA ARG A 54 3.56 6.76 11.40
C ARG A 54 2.68 6.59 10.17
N SER A 55 3.25 6.78 8.98
CA SER A 55 2.51 6.81 7.72
C SER A 55 2.81 5.63 6.81
N ALA A 56 3.92 4.93 7.02
CA ALA A 56 4.38 3.83 6.18
C ALA A 56 4.53 2.50 6.92
N ALA A 57 3.92 2.36 8.11
CA ALA A 57 3.98 1.11 8.87
C ALA A 57 3.34 -0.07 8.12
N ASP A 58 2.24 0.17 7.42
CA ASP A 58 1.59 -0.79 6.54
C ASP A 58 2.46 -1.17 5.33
N TYR A 59 3.10 -0.16 4.72
CA TYR A 59 4.02 -0.39 3.61
C TYR A 59 5.25 -1.19 4.04
N GLU A 60 5.86 -0.86 5.18
CA GLU A 60 7.00 -1.60 5.74
C GLU A 60 6.63 -3.06 6.00
N LEU A 61 5.50 -3.31 6.64
CA LEU A 61 5.03 -4.65 6.93
C LEU A 61 4.85 -5.49 5.66
N MET A 62 4.18 -4.95 4.65
CA MET A 62 3.98 -5.64 3.37
C MET A 62 5.30 -5.87 2.63
N LEU A 63 6.19 -4.87 2.64
CA LEU A 63 7.53 -4.95 2.05
C LEU A 63 8.34 -6.06 2.73
N ARG A 64 8.34 -6.10 4.05
CA ARG A 64 9.03 -7.12 4.84
C ARG A 64 8.48 -8.50 4.56
N PHE A 65 7.18 -8.71 4.63
CA PHE A 65 6.55 -10.03 4.43
C PHE A 65 6.76 -10.55 3.01
N PHE A 66 6.43 -9.77 2.01
CA PHE A 66 6.31 -10.28 0.64
C PHE A 66 7.58 -10.09 -0.18
N HIS A 67 8.34 -9.02 0.03
CA HIS A 67 9.55 -8.76 -0.75
C HIS A 67 10.81 -9.35 -0.11
N PHE A 68 10.95 -9.22 1.22
CA PHE A 68 12.16 -9.66 1.90
C PHE A 68 12.06 -11.07 2.50
N ARG A 69 10.90 -11.47 2.99
CA ARG A 69 10.68 -12.77 3.64
C ARG A 69 10.04 -13.81 2.73
N GLY A 70 9.57 -13.41 1.54
CA GLY A 70 9.04 -14.32 0.55
C GLY A 70 7.72 -14.99 0.95
N ALA A 71 6.95 -14.38 1.86
CA ALA A 71 5.62 -14.89 2.17
C ALA A 71 4.77 -14.91 0.90
N GLU A 72 4.07 -16.02 0.65
CA GLU A 72 3.24 -16.19 -0.52
C GLU A 72 2.03 -15.25 -0.50
N LEU A 73 1.70 -14.70 -1.65
CA LEU A 73 0.59 -13.78 -1.85
C LEU A 73 -0.28 -14.23 -3.01
N ALA A 74 -1.56 -14.48 -2.73
CA ALA A 74 -2.57 -14.78 -3.74
C ALA A 74 -3.47 -13.55 -3.99
N TYR A 75 -3.83 -13.34 -5.24
CA TYR A 75 -4.75 -12.29 -5.64
C TYR A 75 -6.18 -12.80 -5.74
N LEU A 76 -7.09 -12.16 -5.02
CA LEU A 76 -8.53 -12.35 -5.15
C LEU A 76 -9.11 -11.21 -6.00
N PRO A 77 -9.57 -11.47 -7.25
CA PRO A 77 -10.09 -10.45 -8.15
C PRO A 77 -11.54 -10.05 -7.75
N ARG A 78 -11.65 -9.47 -6.57
CA ARG A 78 -12.93 -9.04 -6.00
C ARG A 78 -12.73 -7.80 -5.13
N VAL A 79 -13.64 -6.85 -5.21
CA VAL A 79 -13.68 -5.74 -4.26
C VAL A 79 -14.15 -6.26 -2.90
N THR A 80 -13.29 -6.13 -1.91
CA THR A 80 -13.55 -6.60 -0.53
C THR A 80 -13.75 -5.45 0.45
N VAL A 81 -13.34 -4.24 0.08
CA VAL A 81 -13.43 -3.05 0.93
C VAL A 81 -13.93 -1.86 0.13
N LYS A 82 -14.90 -1.13 0.68
CA LYS A 82 -15.26 0.23 0.28
C LYS A 82 -14.69 1.20 1.30
N MET A 83 -13.91 2.18 0.84
CA MET A 83 -13.25 3.17 1.68
C MET A 83 -13.71 4.58 1.31
N ARG A 84 -14.19 5.36 2.28
CA ARG A 84 -14.58 6.75 2.05
C ARG A 84 -13.38 7.60 1.63
N ALA A 85 -13.57 8.44 0.62
CA ALA A 85 -12.57 9.39 0.18
C ALA A 85 -12.29 10.45 1.28
N GLY A 86 -11.05 10.94 1.39
CA GLY A 86 -10.69 12.00 2.34
C GLY A 86 -9.82 11.58 3.53
N GLY A 87 -9.11 10.45 3.45
CA GLY A 87 -8.20 9.99 4.53
C GLY A 87 -7.01 10.93 4.79
N GLN A 88 -6.44 10.86 6.02
CA GLN A 88 -5.37 11.72 6.54
C GLN A 88 -4.11 11.80 5.68
N SER A 89 -3.72 10.70 5.01
CA SER A 89 -2.51 10.63 4.19
C SER A 89 -2.53 11.54 2.95
N ASN A 90 -3.71 12.00 2.54
CA ASN A 90 -3.88 12.90 1.39
C ASN A 90 -4.13 14.37 1.78
N ALA A 91 -4.17 14.68 3.07
CA ALA A 91 -4.62 15.98 3.58
C ALA A 91 -3.65 17.15 3.31
N SER A 92 -2.34 16.89 3.10
CA SER A 92 -1.39 17.96 2.79
C SER A 92 -0.17 17.48 2.00
N LEU A 93 0.50 18.42 1.31
CA LEU A 93 1.76 18.16 0.61
C LEU A 93 2.87 17.72 1.59
N ALA A 94 2.90 18.30 2.79
CA ALA A 94 3.85 17.95 3.84
C ALA A 94 3.68 16.49 4.31
N ASN A 95 2.43 16.02 4.45
CA ASN A 95 2.15 14.63 4.80
C ASN A 95 2.60 13.66 3.71
N ARG A 96 2.46 14.03 2.44
CA ARG A 96 2.96 13.22 1.31
C ARG A 96 4.49 13.12 1.31
N LEU A 97 5.19 14.21 1.60
CA LEU A 97 6.65 14.21 1.69
C LEU A 97 7.16 13.34 2.84
N LYS A 98 6.50 13.42 4.01
CA LYS A 98 6.81 12.55 5.16
C LYS A 98 6.56 11.08 4.81
N ALA A 99 5.41 10.75 4.24
CA ALA A 99 5.10 9.38 3.81
C ALA A 99 6.16 8.83 2.82
N ASN A 100 6.60 9.64 1.85
CA ASN A 100 7.65 9.25 0.93
C ASN A 100 9.03 9.05 1.60
N ALA A 101 9.33 9.81 2.65
CA ALA A 101 10.55 9.63 3.43
C ALA A 101 10.49 8.32 4.25
N GLU A 102 9.35 8.04 4.87
CA GLU A 102 9.12 6.79 5.61
C GLU A 102 9.09 5.57 4.69
N ASP A 103 8.58 5.69 3.45
CA ASP A 103 8.69 4.64 2.45
C ASP A 103 10.16 4.26 2.16
N ALA A 104 11.04 5.26 2.04
CA ALA A 104 12.46 5.01 1.86
C ALA A 104 13.11 4.40 3.13
N GLU A 105 12.66 4.83 4.30
CA GLU A 105 13.10 4.27 5.58
C GLU A 105 12.69 2.80 5.74
N ALA A 106 11.50 2.42 5.28
CA ALA A 106 11.05 1.04 5.28
C ALA A 106 12.03 0.09 4.56
N TRP A 107 12.66 0.55 3.46
CA TRP A 107 13.71 -0.22 2.77
C TRP A 107 14.97 -0.35 3.62
N ARG A 108 15.42 0.73 4.27
CA ARG A 108 16.64 0.73 5.10
C ARG A 108 16.48 -0.15 6.33
N LEU A 109 15.32 -0.11 6.98
CA LEU A 109 14.98 -0.96 8.13
C LEU A 109 15.03 -2.45 7.77
N ASN A 110 14.79 -2.79 6.51
CA ASN A 110 14.94 -4.15 6.00
C ASN A 110 16.31 -4.44 5.36
N GLY A 111 17.33 -3.60 5.63
CA GLY A 111 18.70 -3.82 5.18
C GLY A 111 18.97 -3.53 3.71
N ALA A 112 18.08 -2.80 3.02
CA ALA A 112 18.23 -2.53 1.60
C ALA A 112 18.21 -1.04 1.27
N ARG A 113 18.80 -0.67 0.13
CA ARG A 113 18.69 0.68 -0.42
C ARG A 113 17.35 0.86 -1.11
N PRO A 114 16.62 1.98 -0.85
CA PRO A 114 15.39 2.27 -1.57
C PRO A 114 15.66 2.42 -3.07
N PRO A 115 14.77 1.91 -3.95
CA PRO A 115 14.90 2.09 -5.39
C PRO A 115 14.96 3.58 -5.77
N ALA A 116 15.88 3.97 -6.66
CA ALA A 116 16.14 5.37 -7.02
C ALA A 116 14.90 6.15 -7.50
N LEU A 117 13.96 5.49 -8.16
CA LEU A 117 12.75 6.10 -8.69
C LEU A 117 11.47 5.74 -7.89
N LEU A 118 11.60 5.23 -6.65
CA LEU A 118 10.46 4.82 -5.84
C LEU A 118 9.43 5.95 -5.67
N ARG A 119 9.92 7.17 -5.42
CA ARG A 119 9.08 8.37 -5.23
C ARG A 119 8.25 8.75 -6.46
N LEU A 120 8.71 8.41 -7.66
CA LEU A 120 8.01 8.69 -8.92
C LEU A 120 7.13 7.51 -9.36
N ARG A 121 7.59 6.29 -9.18
CA ARG A 121 6.89 5.08 -9.64
C ARG A 121 5.57 4.82 -8.92
N LYS A 122 5.52 5.04 -7.59
CA LYS A 122 4.29 4.88 -6.80
C LYS A 122 3.15 5.80 -7.28
N PRO A 123 3.32 7.12 -7.43
CA PRO A 123 2.26 7.98 -7.94
C PRO A 123 1.88 7.71 -9.40
N LEU A 124 2.84 7.36 -10.27
CA LEU A 124 2.56 7.04 -11.68
C LEU A 124 1.65 5.81 -11.83
N ARG A 125 1.87 4.77 -11.03
CA ARG A 125 0.97 3.60 -11.02
C ARG A 125 -0.46 3.94 -10.57
N LYS A 126 -0.63 4.96 -9.73
CA LYS A 126 -1.97 5.40 -9.31
C LYS A 126 -2.75 6.09 -10.42
N LEU A 127 -2.10 6.64 -11.45
CA LEU A 127 -2.79 7.28 -12.57
C LEU A 127 -3.69 6.30 -13.33
N GLY A 128 -3.26 5.04 -13.50
CA GLY A 128 -4.08 4.00 -14.13
C GLY A 128 -5.39 3.69 -13.38
N GLN A 129 -5.48 4.01 -12.09
CA GLN A 129 -6.70 3.80 -11.29
C GLN A 129 -7.82 4.80 -11.62
N PHE A 130 -7.50 5.88 -12.33
CA PHE A 130 -8.46 6.89 -12.77
C PHE A 130 -8.91 6.68 -14.23
N ALA A 131 -8.22 5.84 -15.01
CA ALA A 131 -8.49 5.60 -16.42
C ALA A 131 -9.53 4.48 -16.68
N GLY A 132 -9.91 3.73 -15.66
CA GLY A 132 -10.90 2.65 -15.73
C GLY A 132 -12.29 3.11 -15.31
N ARG A 133 -12.89 4.01 -16.08
CA ARG A 133 -14.33 4.32 -16.05
C ARG A 133 -15.02 3.70 -17.22
#